data_702dbedc0aaa9a8f04f7a1b373d40820
#
_entry.id   702dbedc0aaa9a8f04f7a1b373d40820
#
_cell.length_a   1.000
_cell.length_b   1.000
_cell.length_c   1.000
_cell.angle_alpha   90.00
_cell.angle_beta   90.00
_cell.angle_gamma   90.00
#
_symmetry.space_group_name_H-M   'P 1'
#
loop_
_entity.id
_entity.type
_entity.pdbx_description
1 polymer ?
#
loop_
_entity_poly.entity_id
_entity_poly.type
_entity_poly.pdbx_seq_one_letter_code
_entity_poly.pdbx_strand_id
1 'polypeptide(L)'
;MTPQELTVAAVQLESQASLDDNLEAVTRLSRRAATSGAELVVLPENFAYMGSEEDKRELAEPVLVEASPSDGPILCALRALARDTGAFIIGGGMPERSADPERPFNTSVLVAPDGRVTASYRKIHLFDVSVGDGQLYRESASTSAGERSVVGDVRGVPVGLTVCYDLRFPELFRKLADGGARVATVPAAFTLMTGKDHWHVLLRARAIESQMFVVAAAQCGRHPRGRMTYGKSCVIDPWGDVIAQASDGPGFVLRALDLGRVDAVRESLPCLTHRRPIG
;
A
#
# COMPACT_ATOMS: atom_id res chain seq x y z
N MET A 1 16.85 -7.87 -18.49
CA MET A 1 17.02 -6.39 -18.44
C MET A 1 15.85 -5.85 -17.64
N THR A 2 16.09 -4.99 -16.65
CA THR A 2 15.05 -4.26 -15.93
C THR A 2 14.31 -3.38 -16.93
N PRO A 3 12.96 -3.34 -16.94
CA PRO A 3 12.23 -2.46 -17.83
C PRO A 3 12.60 -1.00 -17.55
N GLN A 4 12.59 -0.17 -18.57
CA GLN A 4 12.84 1.27 -18.42
C GLN A 4 11.63 2.01 -17.85
N GLU A 5 10.45 1.43 -17.99
CA GLU A 5 9.18 2.02 -17.56
C GLU A 5 8.30 1.00 -16.86
N LEU A 6 7.54 1.46 -15.87
CA LEU A 6 6.49 0.69 -15.20
C LEU A 6 5.24 1.57 -15.07
N THR A 7 4.13 1.15 -15.67
CA THR A 7 2.85 1.87 -15.51
C THR A 7 2.13 1.40 -14.25
N VAL A 8 1.89 2.34 -13.32
CA VAL A 8 1.27 2.08 -12.03
C VAL A 8 -0.08 2.77 -11.90
N ALA A 9 -1.00 2.13 -11.16
CA ALA A 9 -2.24 2.76 -10.73
C ALA A 9 -2.32 2.76 -9.20
N ALA A 10 -2.61 3.93 -8.60
CA ALA A 10 -2.98 4.05 -7.20
C ALA A 10 -4.49 4.22 -7.08
N VAL A 11 -5.16 3.22 -6.52
CA VAL A 11 -6.61 3.19 -6.36
C VAL A 11 -7.01 3.98 -5.12
N GLN A 12 -8.13 4.71 -5.21
CA GLN A 12 -8.78 5.41 -4.11
C GLN A 12 -10.14 4.79 -3.86
N LEU A 13 -10.42 4.38 -2.62
CA LEU A 13 -11.66 3.70 -2.21
C LEU A 13 -12.33 4.41 -1.05
N GLU A 14 -13.64 4.16 -0.91
CA GLU A 14 -14.43 4.50 0.27
C GLU A 14 -15.02 3.20 0.84
N SER A 15 -14.13 2.34 1.37
CA SER A 15 -14.51 1.01 1.87
C SER A 15 -15.45 1.09 3.07
N GLN A 16 -16.40 0.17 3.13
CA GLN A 16 -17.46 0.10 4.14
C GLN A 16 -17.41 -1.24 4.91
N ALA A 17 -18.40 -1.49 5.76
CA ALA A 17 -18.55 -2.75 6.51
C ALA A 17 -19.25 -3.86 5.69
N SER A 18 -19.07 -3.86 4.38
CA SER A 18 -19.56 -4.90 3.46
C SER A 18 -18.39 -5.41 2.63
N LEU A 19 -18.00 -6.66 2.87
CA LEU A 19 -16.93 -7.31 2.12
C LEU A 19 -17.23 -7.36 0.62
N ASP A 20 -18.45 -7.80 0.27
CA ASP A 20 -18.87 -8.00 -1.13
C ASP A 20 -18.86 -6.68 -1.91
N ASP A 21 -19.46 -5.62 -1.36
CA ASP A 21 -19.51 -4.30 -2.01
C ASP A 21 -18.09 -3.71 -2.19
N ASN A 22 -17.22 -3.90 -1.20
CA ASN A 22 -15.84 -3.45 -1.30
C ASN A 22 -15.06 -4.21 -2.37
N LEU A 23 -15.18 -5.55 -2.42
CA LEU A 23 -14.52 -6.39 -3.42
C LEU A 23 -15.05 -6.11 -4.84
N GLU A 24 -16.34 -5.79 -4.98
CA GLU A 24 -16.91 -5.34 -6.25
C GLU A 24 -16.28 -4.01 -6.70
N ALA A 25 -16.20 -3.03 -5.79
CA ALA A 25 -15.57 -1.72 -6.07
C ALA A 25 -14.08 -1.88 -6.44
N VAL A 26 -13.34 -2.71 -5.70
CA VAL A 26 -11.95 -3.09 -5.99
C VAL A 26 -11.83 -3.67 -7.40
N THR A 27 -12.64 -4.68 -7.70
CA THR A 27 -12.62 -5.36 -9.01
C THR A 27 -12.89 -4.41 -10.15
N ARG A 28 -13.93 -3.60 -10.02
CA ARG A 28 -14.35 -2.63 -11.04
C ARG A 28 -13.26 -1.58 -11.32
N LEU A 29 -12.68 -0.98 -10.27
CA LEU A 29 -11.68 0.07 -10.43
C LEU A 29 -10.35 -0.50 -10.94
N SER A 30 -9.93 -1.68 -10.45
CA SER A 30 -8.68 -2.31 -10.88
C SER A 30 -8.75 -2.79 -12.34
N ARG A 31 -9.88 -3.36 -12.79
CA ARG A 31 -10.08 -3.69 -14.21
C ARG A 31 -9.98 -2.45 -15.09
N ARG A 32 -10.60 -1.34 -14.68
CA ARG A 32 -10.50 -0.08 -15.42
C ARG A 32 -9.06 0.43 -15.47
N ALA A 33 -8.33 0.36 -14.36
CA ALA A 33 -6.92 0.75 -14.31
C ALA A 33 -6.07 -0.12 -15.24
N ALA A 34 -6.23 -1.43 -15.20
CA ALA A 34 -5.52 -2.36 -16.09
C ALA A 34 -5.86 -2.14 -17.58
N THR A 35 -7.15 -1.95 -17.92
CA THR A 35 -7.58 -1.60 -19.28
C THR A 35 -6.98 -0.27 -19.75
N SER A 36 -6.67 0.64 -18.81
CA SER A 36 -5.98 1.91 -19.12
C SER A 36 -4.45 1.74 -19.19
N GLY A 37 -3.91 0.53 -19.05
CA GLY A 37 -2.50 0.22 -19.21
C GLY A 37 -1.72 0.02 -17.90
N ALA A 38 -2.37 -0.05 -16.72
CA ALA A 38 -1.67 -0.33 -15.48
C ALA A 38 -1.08 -1.75 -15.47
N GLU A 39 0.20 -1.85 -15.19
CA GLU A 39 0.95 -3.09 -15.00
C GLU A 39 1.05 -3.47 -13.51
N LEU A 40 0.94 -2.46 -12.64
CA LEU A 40 0.84 -2.61 -11.19
C LEU A 40 -0.34 -1.79 -10.67
N VAL A 41 -1.26 -2.43 -9.97
CA VAL A 41 -2.39 -1.79 -9.30
C VAL A 41 -2.16 -1.86 -7.79
N VAL A 42 -2.18 -0.72 -7.12
CA VAL A 42 -2.02 -0.60 -5.66
C VAL A 42 -3.37 -0.25 -5.05
N LEU A 43 -3.88 -1.12 -4.16
CA LEU A 43 -5.10 -0.91 -3.39
C LEU A 43 -4.77 -0.26 -2.04
N PRO A 44 -5.66 0.55 -1.46
CA PRO A 44 -5.43 1.17 -0.16
C PRO A 44 -5.49 0.17 1.01
N GLU A 45 -5.03 0.58 2.19
CA GLU A 45 -5.23 -0.16 3.44
C GLU A 45 -6.73 -0.37 3.70
N ASN A 46 -7.11 -1.53 4.26
CA ASN A 46 -8.50 -1.90 4.53
C ASN A 46 -9.40 -1.93 3.27
N PHE A 47 -8.84 -2.19 2.10
CA PHE A 47 -9.58 -2.19 0.82
C PHE A 47 -10.78 -3.16 0.83
N ALA A 48 -10.65 -4.29 1.53
CA ALA A 48 -11.69 -5.31 1.57
C ALA A 48 -12.73 -5.07 2.66
N TYR A 49 -12.33 -4.48 3.79
CA TYR A 49 -13.25 -4.28 4.91
C TYR A 49 -12.80 -3.13 5.80
N MET A 50 -13.73 -2.24 6.13
CA MET A 50 -13.51 -1.10 7.01
C MET A 50 -14.69 -0.91 7.97
N GLY A 51 -14.88 -1.89 8.87
CA GLY A 51 -15.94 -1.95 9.88
C GLY A 51 -15.40 -2.12 11.29
N SER A 52 -15.96 -3.08 12.05
CA SER A 52 -15.51 -3.40 13.40
C SER A 52 -14.22 -4.22 13.39
N GLU A 53 -13.43 -4.13 14.45
CA GLU A 53 -12.23 -4.97 14.61
C GLU A 53 -12.60 -6.45 14.87
N GLU A 54 -13.77 -6.69 15.45
CA GLU A 54 -14.31 -8.04 15.66
C GLU A 54 -14.60 -8.74 14.33
N ASP A 55 -15.41 -8.14 13.46
CA ASP A 55 -15.70 -8.69 12.14
C ASP A 55 -14.42 -8.81 11.29
N LYS A 56 -13.49 -7.86 11.43
CA LYS A 56 -12.21 -7.90 10.74
C LYS A 56 -11.37 -9.13 11.15
N ARG A 57 -11.43 -9.54 12.41
CA ARG A 57 -10.78 -10.79 12.88
C ARG A 57 -11.37 -12.03 12.21
N GLU A 58 -12.69 -12.08 12.07
CA GLU A 58 -13.37 -13.20 11.41
C GLU A 58 -12.98 -13.33 9.93
N LEU A 59 -12.63 -12.20 9.30
CA LEU A 59 -12.15 -12.14 7.91
C LEU A 59 -10.66 -12.49 7.76
N ALA A 60 -9.95 -12.85 8.85
CA ALA A 60 -8.53 -13.14 8.77
C ALA A 60 -8.25 -14.43 7.98
N GLU A 61 -7.40 -14.34 6.96
CA GLU A 61 -7.07 -15.43 6.03
C GLU A 61 -5.61 -15.87 6.17
N PRO A 62 -5.26 -17.10 5.85
CA PRO A 62 -3.85 -17.48 5.66
C PRO A 62 -3.34 -16.82 4.37
N VAL A 63 -2.10 -16.34 4.40
CA VAL A 63 -1.42 -15.81 3.20
C VAL A 63 -0.42 -16.85 2.72
N LEU A 64 -0.78 -17.57 1.65
CA LEU A 64 0.03 -18.63 1.04
C LEU A 64 0.52 -18.21 -0.33
N VAL A 65 1.68 -18.72 -0.74
CA VAL A 65 2.27 -18.43 -2.07
C VAL A 65 1.33 -18.92 -3.17
N GLU A 66 1.02 -20.22 -3.15
CA GLU A 66 0.13 -20.84 -4.13
C GLU A 66 -1.34 -20.71 -3.69
N ALA A 67 -2.24 -20.75 -4.68
CA ALA A 67 -3.67 -20.84 -4.41
C ALA A 67 -4.00 -22.14 -3.63
N SER A 68 -4.84 -22.02 -2.64
CA SER A 68 -5.17 -23.12 -1.73
C SER A 68 -6.68 -23.18 -1.45
N PRO A 69 -7.25 -24.37 -1.18
CA PRO A 69 -8.62 -24.46 -0.66
C PRO A 69 -8.84 -23.71 0.66
N SER A 70 -7.77 -23.36 1.36
CA SER A 70 -7.82 -22.53 2.58
C SER A 70 -7.78 -21.04 2.34
N ASP A 71 -7.62 -20.58 1.09
CA ASP A 71 -7.73 -19.16 0.76
C ASP A 71 -9.15 -18.68 1.11
N GLY A 72 -9.24 -17.54 1.76
CA GLY A 72 -10.51 -16.88 2.02
C GLY A 72 -10.95 -15.99 0.87
N PRO A 73 -12.10 -15.31 1.00
CA PRO A 73 -12.69 -14.52 -0.07
C PRO A 73 -11.79 -13.35 -0.55
N ILE A 74 -11.02 -12.74 0.35
CA ILE A 74 -10.17 -11.59 0.00
C ILE A 74 -9.03 -12.05 -0.91
N LEU A 75 -8.28 -13.08 -0.52
CA LEU A 75 -7.15 -13.58 -1.29
C LEU A 75 -7.61 -14.22 -2.60
N CYS A 76 -8.74 -14.95 -2.59
CA CYS A 76 -9.37 -15.47 -3.80
C CYS A 76 -9.69 -14.36 -4.80
N ALA A 77 -10.28 -13.25 -4.33
CA ALA A 77 -10.61 -12.10 -5.18
C ALA A 77 -9.35 -11.44 -5.77
N LEU A 78 -8.29 -11.24 -4.97
CA LEU A 78 -7.03 -10.67 -5.46
C LEU A 78 -6.36 -11.56 -6.51
N ARG A 79 -6.32 -12.88 -6.29
CA ARG A 79 -5.76 -13.84 -7.25
C ARG A 79 -6.54 -13.88 -8.56
N ALA A 80 -7.87 -13.90 -8.46
CA ALA A 80 -8.75 -13.85 -9.62
C ALA A 80 -8.55 -12.55 -10.41
N LEU A 81 -8.48 -11.42 -9.70
CA LEU A 81 -8.28 -10.11 -10.30
C LEU A 81 -6.93 -10.02 -11.03
N ALA A 82 -5.84 -10.51 -10.43
CA ALA A 82 -4.52 -10.53 -11.05
C ALA A 82 -4.50 -11.36 -12.35
N ARG A 83 -5.12 -12.53 -12.33
CA ARG A 83 -5.23 -13.40 -13.55
C ARG A 83 -6.09 -12.76 -14.64
N ASP A 84 -7.21 -12.18 -14.26
CA ASP A 84 -8.17 -11.56 -15.17
C ASP A 84 -7.58 -10.32 -15.86
N THR A 85 -6.81 -9.53 -15.14
CA THR A 85 -6.25 -8.27 -15.65
C THR A 85 -4.85 -8.42 -16.27
N GLY A 86 -4.13 -9.48 -15.95
CA GLY A 86 -2.71 -9.64 -16.31
C GLY A 86 -1.78 -8.65 -15.60
N ALA A 87 -2.29 -7.88 -14.64
CA ALA A 87 -1.52 -6.91 -13.84
C ALA A 87 -1.07 -7.50 -12.51
N PHE A 88 0.03 -7.00 -11.97
CA PHE A 88 0.37 -7.20 -10.57
C PHE A 88 -0.60 -6.42 -9.66
N ILE A 89 -1.03 -7.03 -8.56
CA ILE A 89 -1.94 -6.40 -7.61
C ILE A 89 -1.27 -6.32 -6.24
N ILE A 90 -1.20 -5.12 -5.67
CA ILE A 90 -0.88 -4.97 -4.25
C ILE A 90 -2.18 -4.78 -3.48
N GLY A 91 -2.55 -5.81 -2.71
CA GLY A 91 -3.61 -5.75 -1.72
C GLY A 91 -3.06 -5.06 -0.46
N GLY A 92 -3.38 -3.78 -0.33
CA GLY A 92 -2.69 -2.87 0.58
C GLY A 92 -3.14 -2.91 2.03
N GLY A 93 -3.09 -4.06 2.70
CA GLY A 93 -3.49 -4.25 4.09
C GLY A 93 -4.81 -4.99 4.21
N MET A 94 -4.70 -6.31 4.36
CA MET A 94 -5.78 -7.24 4.65
C MET A 94 -5.49 -7.97 5.97
N PRO A 95 -6.51 -8.49 6.66
CA PRO A 95 -6.30 -9.30 7.86
C PRO A 95 -5.69 -10.67 7.50
N GLU A 96 -4.50 -10.95 8.01
CA GLU A 96 -3.82 -12.24 7.88
C GLU A 96 -3.85 -12.96 9.23
N ARG A 97 -4.16 -14.26 9.25
CA ARG A 97 -4.10 -15.07 10.46
C ARG A 97 -2.72 -15.01 11.10
N SER A 98 -2.69 -14.83 12.42
CA SER A 98 -1.49 -14.89 13.24
C SER A 98 -1.54 -16.08 14.21
N ALA A 99 -0.48 -16.26 15.00
CA ALA A 99 -0.47 -17.23 16.10
C ALA A 99 -1.45 -16.85 17.22
N ASP A 100 -1.78 -15.57 17.34
CA ASP A 100 -2.81 -15.06 18.27
C ASP A 100 -4.08 -14.77 17.46
N PRO A 101 -5.12 -15.61 17.55
CA PRO A 101 -6.35 -15.44 16.79
C PRO A 101 -7.10 -14.13 17.09
N GLU A 102 -6.86 -13.52 18.26
CA GLU A 102 -7.44 -12.24 18.64
C GLU A 102 -6.75 -11.05 17.96
N ARG A 103 -5.53 -11.24 17.43
CA ARG A 103 -4.73 -10.20 16.82
C ARG A 103 -4.12 -10.65 15.49
N PRO A 104 -4.91 -10.72 14.40
CA PRO A 104 -4.39 -10.97 13.07
C PRO A 104 -3.35 -9.89 12.68
N PHE A 105 -2.48 -10.19 11.71
CA PHE A 105 -1.63 -9.17 11.09
C PHE A 105 -2.43 -8.31 10.12
N ASN A 106 -1.98 -7.07 9.93
CA ASN A 106 -2.40 -6.20 8.83
C ASN A 106 -1.35 -6.35 7.71
N THR A 107 -1.68 -7.09 6.65
CA THR A 107 -0.70 -7.57 5.67
C THR A 107 -0.94 -7.00 4.28
N SER A 108 0.08 -6.38 3.71
CA SER A 108 0.14 -6.02 2.30
C SER A 108 0.67 -7.20 1.50
N VAL A 109 -0.06 -7.63 0.46
CA VAL A 109 0.30 -8.76 -0.40
C VAL A 109 0.55 -8.31 -1.83
N LEU A 110 1.60 -8.81 -2.44
CA LEU A 110 1.88 -8.66 -3.87
C LEU A 110 1.46 -9.94 -4.60
N VAL A 111 0.48 -9.83 -5.46
CA VAL A 111 -0.05 -10.93 -6.28
C VAL A 111 0.39 -10.73 -7.73
N ALA A 112 1.07 -11.72 -8.29
CA ALA A 112 1.51 -11.72 -9.68
C ALA A 112 0.36 -12.08 -10.65
N PRO A 113 0.50 -11.82 -11.96
CA PRO A 113 -0.51 -12.11 -12.99
C PRO A 113 -0.95 -13.57 -13.07
N ASP A 114 -0.12 -14.52 -12.62
CA ASP A 114 -0.47 -15.94 -12.52
C ASP A 114 -1.32 -16.27 -11.27
N GLY A 115 -1.55 -15.28 -10.41
CA GLY A 115 -2.30 -15.40 -9.16
C GLY A 115 -1.47 -15.87 -7.96
N ARG A 116 -0.15 -16.02 -8.08
CA ARG A 116 0.73 -16.35 -6.94
C ARG A 116 0.99 -15.12 -6.09
N VAL A 117 1.05 -15.29 -4.77
CA VAL A 117 1.59 -14.27 -3.86
C VAL A 117 3.10 -14.34 -3.91
N THR A 118 3.73 -13.30 -4.46
CA THR A 118 5.20 -13.25 -4.63
C THR A 118 5.91 -12.49 -3.52
N ALA A 119 5.19 -11.68 -2.76
CA ALA A 119 5.68 -11.03 -1.54
C ALA A 119 4.53 -10.72 -0.60
N SER A 120 4.81 -10.72 0.71
CA SER A 120 3.87 -10.31 1.74
C SER A 120 4.61 -9.52 2.82
N TYR A 121 4.03 -8.41 3.23
CA TYR A 121 4.57 -7.51 4.24
C TYR A 121 3.55 -7.30 5.35
N ARG A 122 3.89 -7.69 6.57
CA ARG A 122 3.10 -7.45 7.78
C ARG A 122 3.45 -6.08 8.34
N LYS A 123 2.46 -5.22 8.51
CA LYS A 123 2.63 -3.85 9.04
C LYS A 123 3.43 -3.87 10.33
N ILE A 124 4.53 -3.10 10.37
CA ILE A 124 5.43 -3.03 11.53
C ILE A 124 4.92 -2.02 12.56
N HIS A 125 4.55 -0.83 12.11
CA HIS A 125 4.18 0.27 13.00
C HIS A 125 2.67 0.37 13.14
N LEU A 126 2.15 0.04 14.32
CA LEU A 126 0.72 0.05 14.62
C LEU A 126 0.26 1.42 15.08
N PHE A 127 -0.96 1.79 14.69
CA PHE A 127 -1.52 3.13 14.88
C PHE A 127 -2.18 3.29 16.25
N ASP A 128 -1.35 3.53 17.28
CA ASP A 128 -1.78 3.78 18.66
C ASP A 128 -1.66 5.27 18.96
N VAL A 129 -2.72 6.04 18.73
CA VAL A 129 -2.69 7.50 18.80
C VAL A 129 -4.01 8.10 19.23
N SER A 130 -3.92 9.34 19.75
CA SER A 130 -5.05 10.26 19.92
C SER A 130 -4.75 11.52 19.11
N VAL A 131 -5.43 11.70 17.97
CA VAL A 131 -5.12 12.76 17.00
C VAL A 131 -6.05 13.98 17.09
N GLY A 132 -6.84 14.11 18.16
CA GLY A 132 -7.70 15.26 18.37
C GLY A 132 -9.00 15.28 17.54
N ASP A 133 -9.32 14.19 16.85
CA ASP A 133 -10.59 13.97 16.13
C ASP A 133 -11.70 13.39 17.04
N GLY A 134 -11.44 13.31 18.34
CA GLY A 134 -12.34 12.73 19.34
C GLY A 134 -12.29 11.20 19.40
N GLN A 135 -11.42 10.55 18.61
CA GLN A 135 -11.24 9.10 18.61
C GLN A 135 -9.89 8.69 19.23
N LEU A 136 -9.91 7.60 19.94
CA LEU A 136 -8.72 6.92 20.44
C LEU A 136 -8.46 5.69 19.57
N TYR A 137 -7.35 5.69 18.85
CA TYR A 137 -6.91 4.55 18.04
C TYR A 137 -5.94 3.70 18.86
N ARG A 138 -6.19 2.40 18.90
CA ARG A 138 -5.34 1.40 19.56
C ARG A 138 -5.24 0.15 18.67
N GLU A 139 -4.55 0.28 17.53
CA GLU A 139 -4.41 -0.82 16.58
C GLU A 139 -3.71 -2.03 17.21
N SER A 140 -2.76 -1.82 18.13
CA SER A 140 -2.05 -2.90 18.82
C SER A 140 -2.96 -3.76 19.72
N ALA A 141 -4.14 -3.27 20.09
CA ALA A 141 -5.09 -4.05 20.88
C ALA A 141 -5.75 -5.18 20.05
N SER A 142 -5.84 -5.02 18.72
CA SER A 142 -6.53 -5.94 17.81
C SER A 142 -5.64 -6.45 16.66
N THR A 143 -4.38 -6.04 16.58
CA THR A 143 -3.49 -6.36 15.47
C THR A 143 -2.09 -6.71 15.99
N SER A 144 -1.49 -7.76 15.42
CA SER A 144 -0.09 -8.12 15.68
C SER A 144 0.85 -7.33 14.79
N ALA A 145 2.00 -6.91 15.32
CA ALA A 145 3.03 -6.21 14.54
C ALA A 145 3.88 -7.18 13.71
N GLY A 146 4.27 -6.75 12.52
CA GLY A 146 5.33 -7.39 11.73
C GLY A 146 6.71 -6.99 12.22
N GLU A 147 7.76 -7.61 11.63
CA GLU A 147 9.15 -7.41 12.07
C GLU A 147 10.14 -7.16 10.93
N ARG A 148 9.72 -7.36 9.67
CA ARG A 148 10.65 -7.40 8.52
C ARG A 148 10.23 -6.42 7.44
N SER A 149 11.19 -5.66 6.92
CA SER A 149 11.03 -4.93 5.67
C SER A 149 10.99 -5.91 4.49
N VAL A 150 10.17 -5.62 3.49
CA VAL A 150 9.99 -6.50 2.32
C VAL A 150 10.11 -5.68 1.04
N VAL A 151 10.94 -6.18 0.11
CA VAL A 151 11.01 -5.72 -1.27
C VAL A 151 10.56 -6.87 -2.16
N GLY A 152 9.49 -6.66 -2.90
CA GLY A 152 8.99 -7.60 -3.90
C GLY A 152 9.50 -7.25 -5.29
N ASP A 153 9.27 -8.14 -6.26
CA ASP A 153 9.63 -7.92 -7.67
C ASP A 153 8.37 -7.76 -8.51
N VAL A 154 8.34 -6.70 -9.31
CA VAL A 154 7.30 -6.45 -10.32
C VAL A 154 7.99 -6.32 -11.68
N ARG A 155 8.00 -7.38 -12.46
CA ARG A 155 8.65 -7.41 -13.80
C ARG A 155 10.15 -7.04 -13.78
N GLY A 156 10.87 -7.41 -12.72
CA GLY A 156 12.28 -7.03 -12.54
C GLY A 156 12.47 -5.65 -11.90
N VAL A 157 11.41 -4.98 -11.47
CA VAL A 157 11.47 -3.73 -10.71
C VAL A 157 11.32 -4.02 -9.23
N PRO A 158 12.32 -3.70 -8.38
CA PRO A 158 12.21 -3.87 -6.94
C PRO A 158 11.23 -2.85 -6.33
N VAL A 159 10.17 -3.36 -5.67
CA VAL A 159 9.09 -2.58 -5.07
C VAL A 159 9.04 -2.82 -3.57
N GLY A 160 9.25 -1.77 -2.79
CA GLY A 160 9.15 -1.79 -1.33
C GLY A 160 7.70 -1.75 -0.87
N LEU A 161 7.34 -2.64 0.06
CA LEU A 161 5.99 -2.72 0.63
C LEU A 161 5.93 -2.01 1.98
N THR A 162 4.91 -1.18 2.18
CA THR A 162 4.58 -0.54 3.47
C THR A 162 3.07 -0.49 3.67
N VAL A 163 2.61 -0.12 4.88
CA VAL A 163 1.19 0.12 5.16
C VAL A 163 1.03 1.35 6.06
N CYS A 164 0.39 2.39 5.55
CA CYS A 164 -0.21 3.53 6.25
C CYS A 164 0.71 4.21 7.28
N TYR A 165 0.61 3.86 8.56
CA TYR A 165 1.36 4.48 9.66
C TYR A 165 2.88 4.34 9.51
N ASP A 166 3.33 3.32 8.76
CA ASP A 166 4.74 3.13 8.38
C ASP A 166 5.33 4.39 7.71
N LEU A 167 4.49 5.17 7.03
CA LEU A 167 4.90 6.43 6.39
C LEU A 167 5.59 7.41 7.35
N ARG A 168 5.34 7.32 8.66
CA ARG A 168 5.96 8.20 9.66
C ARG A 168 7.37 7.79 10.04
N PHE A 169 7.82 6.60 9.66
CA PHE A 169 9.08 5.99 10.08
C PHE A 169 10.07 5.92 8.91
N PRO A 170 10.96 6.93 8.77
CA PRO A 170 11.95 6.98 7.68
C PRO A 170 12.89 5.78 7.67
N GLU A 171 13.11 5.16 8.82
CA GLU A 171 13.99 4.00 8.98
C GLU A 171 13.55 2.82 8.08
N LEU A 172 12.24 2.58 7.98
CA LEU A 172 11.70 1.54 7.11
C LEU A 172 12.00 1.86 5.64
N PHE A 173 11.76 3.08 5.19
CA PHE A 173 12.02 3.49 3.81
C PHE A 173 13.51 3.43 3.46
N ARG A 174 14.38 3.74 4.41
CA ARG A 174 15.84 3.55 4.26
C ARG A 174 16.20 2.08 4.08
N LYS A 175 15.60 1.18 4.87
CA LYS A 175 15.79 -0.27 4.71
C LYS A 175 15.30 -0.77 3.36
N LEU A 176 14.19 -0.24 2.84
CA LEU A 176 13.71 -0.57 1.50
C LEU A 176 14.68 -0.08 0.42
N ALA A 177 15.21 1.15 0.55
CA ALA A 177 16.23 1.68 -0.37
C ALA A 177 17.53 0.84 -0.32
N ASP A 178 17.97 0.43 0.87
CA ASP A 178 19.11 -0.48 1.06
C ASP A 178 18.88 -1.86 0.44
N GLY A 179 17.61 -2.32 0.44
CA GLY A 179 17.17 -3.53 -0.25
C GLY A 179 17.01 -3.37 -1.77
N GLY A 180 17.39 -2.22 -2.33
CA GLY A 180 17.38 -1.93 -3.76
C GLY A 180 16.04 -1.41 -4.31
N ALA A 181 15.05 -1.10 -3.47
CA ALA A 181 13.77 -0.60 -3.93
C ALA A 181 13.93 0.65 -4.82
N ARG A 182 13.20 0.67 -5.92
CA ARG A 182 13.09 1.80 -6.85
C ARG A 182 11.72 2.47 -6.76
N VAL A 183 10.74 1.75 -6.23
CA VAL A 183 9.37 2.19 -5.96
C VAL A 183 9.03 1.76 -4.53
N ALA A 184 8.39 2.63 -3.75
CA ALA A 184 7.73 2.27 -2.50
C ALA A 184 6.22 2.41 -2.66
N THR A 185 5.46 1.45 -2.17
CA THR A 185 4.00 1.54 -2.14
C THR A 185 3.53 1.88 -0.74
N VAL A 186 2.56 2.80 -0.65
CA VAL A 186 1.99 3.29 0.61
C VAL A 186 0.46 3.17 0.56
N PRO A 187 -0.08 1.95 0.70
CA PRO A 187 -1.49 1.75 0.98
C PRO A 187 -1.86 2.39 2.33
N ALA A 188 -2.93 3.19 2.38
CA ALA A 188 -3.23 3.94 3.60
C ALA A 188 -4.72 4.23 3.82
N ALA A 189 -5.08 4.41 5.10
CA ALA A 189 -6.34 4.95 5.57
C ALA A 189 -6.09 6.12 6.54
N PHE A 190 -5.34 7.12 6.08
CA PHE A 190 -5.00 8.31 6.86
C PHE A 190 -6.24 9.08 7.28
N THR A 191 -6.34 9.43 8.57
CA THR A 191 -7.46 10.24 9.07
C THR A 191 -7.51 11.58 8.32
N LEU A 192 -8.70 12.14 8.16
CA LEU A 192 -8.89 13.43 7.49
C LEU A 192 -7.99 14.52 8.09
N MET A 193 -7.88 14.57 9.42
CA MET A 193 -7.13 15.61 10.13
C MET A 193 -5.63 15.51 9.85
N THR A 194 -5.03 14.35 10.09
CA THR A 194 -3.58 14.18 9.85
C THR A 194 -3.24 14.11 8.37
N GLY A 195 -4.18 13.63 7.54
CA GLY A 195 -3.98 13.56 6.09
C GLY A 195 -3.83 14.94 5.47
N LYS A 196 -4.70 15.88 5.86
CA LYS A 196 -4.67 17.26 5.36
C LYS A 196 -3.31 17.94 5.55
N ASP A 197 -2.67 17.71 6.70
CA ASP A 197 -1.45 18.43 7.05
C ASP A 197 -0.17 17.61 6.77
N HIS A 198 -0.23 16.26 6.83
CA HIS A 198 0.97 15.43 6.81
C HIS A 198 1.12 14.57 5.55
N TRP A 199 0.02 14.20 4.86
CA TRP A 199 0.05 13.19 3.79
C TRP A 199 1.09 13.48 2.72
N HIS A 200 0.94 14.60 2.02
CA HIS A 200 1.84 14.97 0.93
C HIS A 200 3.26 15.29 1.41
N VAL A 201 3.37 15.95 2.57
CA VAL A 201 4.68 16.31 3.14
C VAL A 201 5.51 15.06 3.42
N LEU A 202 4.91 14.06 4.09
CA LEU A 202 5.60 12.82 4.42
C LEU A 202 5.91 11.99 3.17
N LEU A 203 4.96 11.81 2.26
CA LEU A 203 5.19 11.06 1.02
C LEU A 203 6.32 11.66 0.20
N ARG A 204 6.35 12.97 0.03
CA ARG A 204 7.42 13.69 -0.65
C ARG A 204 8.76 13.53 0.06
N ALA A 205 8.77 13.62 1.39
CA ALA A 205 9.99 13.40 2.17
C ALA A 205 10.53 11.98 1.92
N ARG A 206 9.68 10.93 1.94
CA ARG A 206 10.11 9.54 1.67
C ARG A 206 10.66 9.37 0.25
N ALA A 207 10.04 10.00 -0.74
CA ALA A 207 10.53 9.96 -2.12
C ALA A 207 11.91 10.63 -2.24
N ILE A 208 12.09 11.82 -1.67
CA ILE A 208 13.33 12.61 -1.73
C ILE A 208 14.47 11.89 -0.99
N GLU A 209 14.28 11.54 0.27
CA GLU A 209 15.35 11.01 1.12
C GLU A 209 15.76 9.58 0.77
N SER A 210 14.85 8.81 0.15
CA SER A 210 15.12 7.43 -0.28
C SER A 210 15.36 7.31 -1.78
N GLN A 211 15.23 8.42 -2.53
CA GLN A 211 15.47 8.51 -3.96
C GLN A 211 14.78 7.40 -4.76
N MET A 212 13.46 7.26 -4.55
CA MET A 212 12.61 6.29 -5.24
C MET A 212 11.23 6.89 -5.50
N PHE A 213 10.50 6.33 -6.46
CA PHE A 213 9.09 6.67 -6.63
C PHE A 213 8.27 6.24 -5.41
N VAL A 214 7.21 7.00 -5.11
CA VAL A 214 6.22 6.62 -4.09
C VAL A 214 4.85 6.55 -4.74
N VAL A 215 4.20 5.37 -4.65
CA VAL A 215 2.84 5.11 -5.13
C VAL A 215 1.93 4.94 -3.93
N ALA A 216 1.11 5.95 -3.66
CA ALA A 216 0.29 6.02 -2.46
C ALA A 216 -1.19 5.85 -2.80
N ALA A 217 -1.78 4.74 -2.36
CA ALA A 217 -3.21 4.42 -2.51
C ALA A 217 -3.94 4.68 -1.19
N ALA A 218 -5.03 5.45 -1.23
CA ALA A 218 -5.67 5.95 -0.02
C ALA A 218 -7.16 5.64 0.05
N GLN A 219 -7.63 5.36 1.27
CA GLN A 219 -9.05 5.44 1.60
C GLN A 219 -9.50 6.90 1.63
N CYS A 220 -10.70 7.20 1.15
CA CYS A 220 -11.29 8.53 1.14
C CYS A 220 -12.72 8.51 1.69
N GLY A 221 -13.21 9.66 2.13
CA GLY A 221 -14.61 9.84 2.47
C GLY A 221 -14.98 9.40 3.89
N ARG A 222 -16.21 8.92 4.05
CA ARG A 222 -16.81 8.53 5.33
C ARG A 222 -16.91 7.02 5.45
N HIS A 223 -16.50 6.51 6.58
CA HIS A 223 -16.54 5.09 6.91
C HIS A 223 -17.44 4.85 8.13
N PRO A 224 -17.79 3.58 8.42
CA PRO A 224 -18.52 3.22 9.64
C PRO A 224 -17.93 3.84 10.91
N ARG A 225 -18.78 4.05 11.92
CA ARG A 225 -18.43 4.65 13.22
C ARG A 225 -17.92 6.09 13.13
N GLY A 226 -18.25 6.82 12.06
CA GLY A 226 -17.89 8.23 11.91
C GLY A 226 -16.44 8.49 11.52
N ARG A 227 -15.64 7.46 11.24
CA ARG A 227 -14.29 7.61 10.75
C ARG A 227 -14.29 8.32 9.40
N MET A 228 -13.40 9.29 9.25
CA MET A 228 -13.19 10.01 7.99
C MET A 228 -11.73 9.88 7.56
N THR A 229 -11.53 9.64 6.27
CA THR A 229 -10.18 9.55 5.68
C THR A 229 -9.96 10.60 4.60
N TYR A 230 -8.69 10.96 4.41
CA TYR A 230 -8.29 12.10 3.60
C TYR A 230 -8.36 11.86 2.10
N GLY A 231 -8.10 10.63 1.64
CA GLY A 231 -7.95 10.34 0.22
C GLY A 231 -6.66 10.88 -0.37
N LYS A 232 -6.76 11.42 -1.59
CA LYS A 232 -5.65 12.00 -2.35
C LYS A 232 -4.57 10.96 -2.67
N SER A 233 -5.03 9.79 -3.18
CA SER A 233 -4.12 8.81 -3.80
C SER A 233 -3.24 9.51 -4.82
N CYS A 234 -1.92 9.25 -4.77
CA CYS A 234 -1.00 9.99 -5.62
C CYS A 234 0.25 9.19 -5.98
N VAL A 235 0.97 9.69 -6.98
CA VAL A 235 2.29 9.20 -7.38
C VAL A 235 3.29 10.35 -7.26
N ILE A 236 4.43 10.06 -6.64
CA ILE A 236 5.50 11.04 -6.38
C ILE A 236 6.79 10.51 -7.00
N ASP A 237 7.52 11.39 -7.69
CA ASP A 237 8.79 11.05 -8.31
C ASP A 237 9.97 11.09 -7.30
N PRO A 238 11.15 10.55 -7.64
CA PRO A 238 12.31 10.55 -6.74
C PRO A 238 12.83 11.95 -6.37
N TRP A 239 12.39 13.00 -7.05
CA TRP A 239 12.73 14.40 -6.75
C TRP A 239 11.73 15.03 -5.76
N GLY A 240 10.61 14.36 -5.49
CA GLY A 240 9.56 14.80 -4.60
C GLY A 240 8.41 15.53 -5.28
N ASP A 241 8.33 15.51 -6.60
CA ASP A 241 7.22 16.09 -7.33
C ASP A 241 6.01 15.15 -7.34
N VAL A 242 4.82 15.70 -7.04
CA VAL A 242 3.55 14.99 -7.17
C VAL A 242 3.18 14.96 -8.65
N ILE A 243 3.44 13.82 -9.32
CA ILE A 243 3.27 13.67 -10.77
C ILE A 243 1.90 13.13 -11.20
N ALA A 244 1.10 12.67 -10.25
CA ALA A 244 -0.32 12.33 -10.41
C ALA A 244 -1.03 12.36 -9.06
N GLN A 245 -2.28 12.83 -9.02
CA GLN A 245 -3.11 12.87 -7.80
C GLN A 245 -4.58 12.68 -8.13
N ALA A 246 -5.28 11.88 -7.30
CA ALA A 246 -6.72 11.67 -7.40
C ALA A 246 -7.51 12.92 -6.94
N SER A 247 -8.63 13.15 -7.60
CA SER A 247 -9.68 14.05 -7.13
C SER A 247 -10.40 13.46 -5.91
N ASP A 248 -11.42 14.14 -5.40
CA ASP A 248 -12.26 13.62 -4.33
C ASP A 248 -13.13 12.44 -4.81
N GLY A 249 -13.44 11.52 -3.88
CA GLY A 249 -14.24 10.33 -4.14
C GLY A 249 -13.46 9.13 -4.70
N PRO A 250 -14.12 7.97 -4.83
CA PRO A 250 -13.51 6.74 -5.33
C PRO A 250 -13.06 6.85 -6.79
N GLY A 251 -11.89 6.29 -7.11
CA GLY A 251 -11.30 6.33 -8.43
C GLY A 251 -9.89 5.75 -8.46
N PHE A 252 -9.08 6.15 -9.41
CA PHE A 252 -7.65 5.85 -9.45
C PHE A 252 -6.89 6.93 -10.20
N VAL A 253 -5.58 7.00 -9.94
CA VAL A 253 -4.63 7.72 -10.80
C VAL A 253 -3.74 6.71 -11.50
N LEU A 254 -3.35 7.03 -12.73
CA LEU A 254 -2.47 6.22 -13.57
C LEU A 254 -1.24 7.03 -13.94
N ARG A 255 -0.05 6.41 -13.84
CA ARG A 255 1.20 7.06 -14.23
C ARG A 255 2.23 6.03 -14.70
N ALA A 256 2.85 6.31 -15.84
CA ALA A 256 4.06 5.63 -16.27
C ALA A 256 5.26 6.20 -15.52
N LEU A 257 6.04 5.34 -14.87
CA LEU A 257 7.24 5.68 -14.12
C LEU A 257 8.46 5.46 -15.01
N ASP A 258 9.14 6.52 -15.41
CA ASP A 258 10.47 6.42 -16.02
C ASP A 258 11.48 6.02 -14.93
N LEU A 259 11.87 4.75 -14.92
CA LEU A 259 12.80 4.24 -13.92
C LEU A 259 14.22 4.81 -14.08
N GLY A 260 14.58 5.27 -15.27
CA GLY A 260 15.84 6.01 -15.49
C GLY A 260 15.95 7.27 -14.64
N ARG A 261 14.81 7.87 -14.25
CA ARG A 261 14.75 9.01 -13.34
C ARG A 261 15.34 8.69 -11.96
N VAL A 262 15.15 7.45 -11.44
CA VAL A 262 15.76 7.01 -10.17
C VAL A 262 17.29 7.03 -10.27
N ASP A 263 17.83 6.49 -11.38
CA ASP A 263 19.26 6.42 -11.59
C ASP A 263 19.87 7.83 -11.75
N ALA A 264 19.23 8.67 -12.55
CA ALA A 264 19.67 10.06 -12.76
C ALA A 264 19.67 10.88 -11.47
N VAL A 265 18.67 10.71 -10.59
CA VAL A 265 18.61 11.38 -9.29
C VAL A 265 19.71 10.86 -8.36
N ARG A 266 19.91 9.53 -8.30
CA ARG A 266 20.95 8.90 -7.47
C ARG A 266 22.36 9.26 -7.93
N GLU A 267 22.58 9.44 -9.23
CA GLU A 267 23.85 9.86 -9.79
C GLU A 267 24.14 11.36 -9.51
N SER A 268 23.16 12.22 -9.75
CA SER A 268 23.32 13.66 -9.59
C SER A 268 23.38 14.11 -8.13
N LEU A 269 22.70 13.41 -7.23
CA LEU A 269 22.63 13.70 -5.79
C LEU A 269 22.83 12.41 -4.97
N PRO A 270 24.06 11.86 -4.86
CA PRO A 270 24.31 10.52 -4.32
C PRO A 270 24.19 10.45 -2.78
N CYS A 271 23.14 11.02 -2.19
CA CYS A 271 22.99 11.11 -0.74
C CYS A 271 22.84 9.74 -0.06
N LEU A 272 22.34 8.70 -0.76
CA LEU A 272 22.28 7.34 -0.21
C LEU A 272 23.67 6.77 0.10
N THR A 273 24.67 7.08 -0.72
CA THR A 273 26.06 6.63 -0.52
C THR A 273 26.85 7.55 0.42
N HIS A 274 26.37 8.78 0.65
CA HIS A 274 27.00 9.73 1.57
C HIS A 274 26.58 9.54 3.04
N ARG A 275 25.67 8.61 3.31
CA ARG A 275 25.26 8.31 4.69
C ARG A 275 26.45 7.89 5.54
N ARG A 276 26.46 8.34 6.81
CA ARG A 276 27.46 7.96 7.81
C ARG A 276 26.74 7.29 8.99
N PRO A 277 27.38 6.31 9.65
CA PRO A 277 26.88 5.84 10.95
C PRO A 277 26.79 7.02 11.92
N ILE A 278 25.68 7.10 12.64
CA ILE A 278 25.48 8.05 13.73
C ILE A 278 25.56 7.21 15.01
N GLY A 279 26.55 7.51 15.84
CA GLY A 279 26.80 6.81 17.11
C GLY A 279 25.78 7.16 18.18
#